data_829c1322a4613c1edf37b041831c2262
#
_entry.id   829c1322a4613c1edf37b041831c2262
#
_cell.length_a   1.000
_cell.length_b   1.000
_cell.length_c   1.000
_cell.angle_alpha   90.00
_cell.angle_beta   90.00
_cell.angle_gamma   90.00
#
_symmetry.space_group_name_H-M   'P 1'
#
loop_
_entity.id
_entity.type
_entity.pdbx_description
1 polymer ?
#
loop_
_entity_poly.entity_id
_entity_poly.type
_entity_poly.pdbx_seq_one_letter_code
_entity_poly.pdbx_strand_id
1 'polypeptide(L)'
;MLVKIYTDGAARGNPDGPGGYGCVLEYVDTKGELHVKEISQGYVRTTNNRMELMAVIAGLEALNRPCTVEVYSDSQYVVNAFNQHWVDGWLKKGWKRGKNEPVKNVDLWKRLLSAKGKHNVTFHWVKGHDGQPQNERCAELA
;
A
#
# COMPACT_ATOMS: atom_id res chain seq x y z
N MET A 1 16.25 -9.05 -6.48
CA MET A 1 15.22 -9.98 -5.97
C MET A 1 13.85 -9.39 -6.27
N LEU A 2 12.97 -10.19 -6.82
CA LEU A 2 11.58 -9.79 -7.08
C LEU A 2 10.71 -10.17 -5.90
N VAL A 3 10.00 -9.19 -5.33
CA VAL A 3 9.05 -9.41 -4.25
C VAL A 3 7.67 -8.94 -4.74
N LYS A 4 6.66 -9.76 -4.51
CA LYS A 4 5.27 -9.38 -4.75
C LYS A 4 4.63 -9.04 -3.41
N ILE A 5 3.98 -7.89 -3.34
CA ILE A 5 3.30 -7.41 -2.14
C ILE A 5 1.82 -7.24 -2.47
N TYR A 6 0.98 -7.98 -1.77
CA TYR A 6 -0.48 -7.89 -1.87
C TYR A 6 -0.99 -7.16 -0.65
N THR A 7 -1.90 -6.21 -0.84
CA THR A 7 -2.34 -5.32 0.25
C THR A 7 -3.85 -5.15 0.25
N ASP A 8 -4.41 -4.95 1.45
CA ASP A 8 -5.79 -4.53 1.62
C ASP A 8 -5.90 -3.74 2.92
N GLY A 9 -6.82 -2.79 2.95
CA GLY A 9 -7.09 -1.99 4.13
C GLY A 9 -8.54 -1.57 4.15
N ALA A 10 -9.11 -1.49 5.34
CA ALA A 10 -10.51 -1.12 5.51
C ALA A 10 -10.73 -0.45 6.86
N ALA A 11 -11.72 0.42 6.91
CA ALA A 11 -12.20 1.00 8.16
C ALA A 11 -13.71 1.05 8.15
N ARG A 12 -14.32 1.00 9.33
CA ARG A 12 -15.75 1.12 9.53
C ARG A 12 -16.08 2.54 9.95
N GLY A 13 -17.26 3.00 9.58
CA GLY A 13 -17.72 4.32 9.95
C GLY A 13 -17.37 5.40 8.94
N ASN A 14 -18.03 6.55 9.09
CA ASN A 14 -17.88 7.70 8.21
C ASN A 14 -17.93 8.97 9.07
N PRO A 15 -16.89 9.80 9.12
CA PRO A 15 -15.71 9.76 8.23
C PRO A 15 -14.64 8.74 8.64
N ASP A 16 -14.60 8.29 9.91
CA ASP A 16 -13.60 7.36 10.41
C ASP A 16 -14.19 6.42 11.46
N GLY A 17 -13.42 5.41 11.84
CA GLY A 17 -13.80 4.41 12.84
C GLY A 17 -12.73 3.34 12.97
N PRO A 18 -13.04 2.22 13.62
CA PRO A 18 -12.08 1.13 13.75
C PRO A 18 -11.75 0.54 12.39
N GLY A 19 -10.50 0.16 12.21
CA GLY A 19 -10.05 -0.43 10.95
C GLY A 19 -8.75 -1.17 11.09
N GLY A 20 -8.23 -1.66 9.97
CA GLY A 20 -6.99 -2.37 9.94
C GLY A 20 -6.51 -2.60 8.52
N TYR A 21 -5.31 -3.16 8.42
CA TYR A 21 -4.75 -3.54 7.12
C TYR A 21 -4.17 -4.94 7.18
N GLY A 22 -4.07 -5.55 6.02
CA GLY A 22 -3.41 -6.82 5.80
C GLY A 22 -2.46 -6.72 4.63
N CYS A 23 -1.36 -7.44 4.71
CA CYS A 23 -0.33 -7.44 3.69
C CYS A 23 0.27 -8.84 3.58
N VAL A 24 0.42 -9.33 2.37
CA VAL A 24 1.09 -10.61 2.09
C VAL A 24 2.26 -10.35 1.17
N LEU A 25 3.46 -10.71 1.61
CA LEU A 25 4.69 -10.60 0.83
C LEU A 25 5.09 -11.99 0.34
N GLU A 26 5.43 -12.10 -0.93
CA GLU A 26 5.90 -13.35 -1.53
C GLU A 26 7.17 -13.14 -2.31
N TYR A 27 8.14 -14.04 -2.16
CA TYR A 27 9.29 -14.11 -3.05
C TYR A 27 9.75 -15.56 -3.20
N VAL A 28 10.37 -15.83 -4.34
CA VAL A 28 10.96 -17.14 -4.61
C VAL A 28 12.49 -16.98 -4.49
N ASP A 29 13.12 -17.82 -3.67
CA ASP A 29 14.56 -17.74 -3.46
C ASP A 29 15.34 -18.39 -4.63
N THR A 30 16.68 -18.36 -4.53
CA THR A 30 17.56 -18.90 -5.58
C THR A 30 17.44 -20.42 -5.75
N LYS A 31 16.87 -21.10 -4.74
CA LYS A 31 16.62 -22.55 -4.79
C LYS A 31 15.24 -22.90 -5.31
N GLY A 32 14.42 -21.90 -5.66
CA GLY A 32 13.06 -22.09 -6.14
C GLY A 32 12.03 -22.27 -5.05
N GLU A 33 12.38 -22.02 -3.79
CA GLU A 33 11.43 -22.11 -2.67
C GLU A 33 10.64 -20.79 -2.50
N LEU A 34 9.34 -20.92 -2.35
CA LEU A 34 8.45 -19.79 -2.08
C LEU A 34 8.49 -19.41 -0.60
N HIS A 35 8.72 -18.14 -0.35
CA HIS A 35 8.65 -17.56 1.00
C HIS A 35 7.47 -16.61 1.07
N VAL A 36 6.66 -16.73 2.12
CA VAL A 36 5.47 -15.92 2.34
C VAL A 36 5.53 -15.31 3.73
N LYS A 37 5.27 -14.00 3.82
CA LYS A 37 5.16 -13.31 5.10
C LYS A 37 3.85 -12.55 5.14
N GLU A 38 3.11 -12.68 6.25
CA GLU A 38 1.85 -11.98 6.45
C GLU A 38 2.02 -10.92 7.54
N ILE A 39 1.48 -9.73 7.31
CA ILE A 39 1.50 -8.62 8.27
C ILE A 39 0.08 -8.10 8.39
N SER A 40 -0.35 -7.84 9.62
CA SER A 40 -1.65 -7.22 9.87
C SER A 40 -1.57 -6.35 11.12
N GLN A 41 -2.40 -5.31 11.15
CA GLN A 41 -2.53 -4.46 12.32
C GLN A 41 -3.90 -3.79 12.33
N GLY A 42 -4.48 -3.67 13.53
CA GLY A 42 -5.74 -2.97 13.74
C GLY A 42 -5.53 -1.63 14.42
N TYR A 43 -6.51 -0.74 14.22
CA TYR A 43 -6.52 0.60 14.81
C TYR A 43 -7.91 0.90 15.35
N VAL A 44 -7.96 1.62 16.47
CA VAL A 44 -9.23 2.02 17.10
C VAL A 44 -9.96 3.05 16.23
N ARG A 45 -9.22 3.94 15.58
CA ARG A 45 -9.78 5.01 14.77
C ARG A 45 -8.89 5.32 13.57
N THR A 46 -9.44 5.16 12.38
CA THR A 46 -8.71 5.37 11.11
C THR A 46 -9.70 5.54 9.96
N THR A 47 -9.20 5.63 8.73
CA THR A 47 -10.01 5.69 7.50
C THR A 47 -9.59 4.60 6.53
N ASN A 48 -10.47 4.27 5.56
CA ASN A 48 -10.14 3.33 4.49
C ASN A 48 -8.84 3.71 3.78
N ASN A 49 -8.72 4.95 3.36
CA ASN A 49 -7.55 5.40 2.60
C ASN A 49 -6.26 5.31 3.42
N ARG A 50 -6.32 5.63 4.71
CA ARG A 50 -5.15 5.49 5.58
C ARG A 50 -4.72 4.03 5.71
N MET A 51 -5.67 3.11 5.82
CA MET A 51 -5.38 1.68 5.94
C MET A 51 -4.81 1.11 4.63
N GLU A 52 -5.31 1.56 3.49
CA GLU A 52 -4.75 1.17 2.20
C GLU A 52 -3.31 1.65 2.05
N LEU A 53 -3.01 2.89 2.46
CA LEU A 53 -1.64 3.40 2.47
C LEU A 53 -0.75 2.64 3.44
N MET A 54 -1.23 2.38 4.65
CA MET A 54 -0.45 1.68 5.68
C MET A 54 -0.11 0.25 5.26
N ALA A 55 -1.00 -0.44 4.54
CA ALA A 55 -0.72 -1.78 4.04
C ALA A 55 0.50 -1.78 3.11
N VAL A 56 0.57 -0.82 2.19
CA VAL A 56 1.70 -0.69 1.27
C VAL A 56 2.98 -0.31 2.03
N ILE A 57 2.89 0.66 2.94
CA ILE A 57 4.02 1.10 3.75
C ILE A 57 4.60 -0.06 4.56
N ALA A 58 3.74 -0.82 5.24
CA ALA A 58 4.17 -1.95 6.07
C ALA A 58 4.89 -3.01 5.22
N GLY A 59 4.37 -3.31 4.03
CA GLY A 59 5.01 -4.25 3.13
C GLY A 59 6.39 -3.80 2.68
N LEU A 60 6.51 -2.54 2.25
CA LEU A 60 7.79 -1.99 1.80
C LEU A 60 8.79 -1.87 2.95
N GLU A 61 8.35 -1.45 4.12
CA GLU A 61 9.22 -1.30 5.30
C GLU A 61 9.68 -2.65 5.86
N ALA A 62 9.00 -3.74 5.54
CA ALA A 62 9.41 -5.07 5.96
C ALA A 62 10.62 -5.60 5.17
N LEU A 63 10.95 -4.98 4.05
CA LEU A 63 12.08 -5.39 3.22
C LEU A 63 13.38 -4.83 3.79
N ASN A 64 14.37 -5.69 3.98
CA ASN A 64 15.64 -5.31 4.62
C ASN A 64 16.79 -5.08 3.65
N ARG A 65 16.50 -5.13 2.34
CA ARG A 65 17.46 -4.84 1.27
C ARG A 65 16.73 -4.27 0.06
N PRO A 66 17.44 -3.56 -0.85
CA PRO A 66 16.81 -3.10 -2.09
C PRO A 66 16.28 -4.25 -2.92
N CYS A 67 15.03 -4.10 -3.41
CA CYS A 67 14.33 -5.12 -4.17
C CYS A 67 13.63 -4.50 -5.38
N THR A 68 13.32 -5.33 -6.38
CA THR A 68 12.30 -5.03 -7.36
C THR A 68 10.97 -5.50 -6.79
N VAL A 69 10.00 -4.60 -6.70
CA VAL A 69 8.75 -4.87 -5.99
C VAL A 69 7.56 -4.63 -6.91
N GLU A 70 6.62 -5.57 -6.92
CA GLU A 70 5.31 -5.40 -7.54
C GLU A 70 4.27 -5.36 -6.43
N VAL A 71 3.56 -4.24 -6.33
CA VAL A 71 2.49 -4.04 -5.34
C VAL A 71 1.14 -4.24 -6.02
N TYR A 72 0.31 -5.10 -5.45
CA TYR A 72 -1.04 -5.38 -5.92
C TYR A 72 -2.04 -4.86 -4.89
N SER A 73 -2.88 -3.91 -5.29
CA SER A 73 -3.86 -3.27 -4.41
C SER A 73 -5.18 -3.06 -5.16
N ASP A 74 -6.29 -3.20 -4.45
CA ASP A 74 -7.61 -2.86 -4.99
C ASP A 74 -7.96 -1.39 -4.79
N SER A 75 -7.09 -0.62 -4.15
CA SER A 75 -7.30 0.81 -3.92
C SER A 75 -6.87 1.63 -5.14
N GLN A 76 -7.85 2.15 -5.88
CA GLN A 76 -7.55 3.08 -6.96
C GLN A 76 -6.90 4.36 -6.45
N TYR A 77 -7.24 4.77 -5.23
CA TYR A 77 -6.64 5.93 -4.59
C TYR A 77 -5.11 5.82 -4.50
N VAL A 78 -4.61 4.66 -4.06
CA VAL A 78 -3.17 4.43 -3.94
C VAL A 78 -2.52 4.20 -5.30
N VAL A 79 -3.08 3.29 -6.09
CA VAL A 79 -2.47 2.87 -7.37
C VAL A 79 -2.44 4.03 -8.36
N ASN A 80 -3.54 4.76 -8.49
CA ASN A 80 -3.62 5.86 -9.47
C ASN A 80 -2.75 7.06 -9.06
N ALA A 81 -2.52 7.26 -7.76
CA ALA A 81 -1.64 8.33 -7.31
C ALA A 81 -0.24 8.20 -7.91
N PHE A 82 0.22 6.98 -8.13
CA PHE A 82 1.50 6.72 -8.80
C PHE A 82 1.35 6.57 -10.31
N ASN A 83 0.41 5.75 -10.76
CA ASN A 83 0.29 5.42 -12.19
C ASN A 83 -0.23 6.59 -13.03
N GLN A 84 -0.98 7.52 -12.44
CA GLN A 84 -1.44 8.74 -13.10
C GLN A 84 -0.65 9.98 -12.68
N HIS A 85 0.47 9.78 -11.98
CA HIS A 85 1.41 10.84 -11.60
C HIS A 85 0.83 11.93 -10.70
N TRP A 86 -0.18 11.62 -9.88
CA TRP A 86 -0.73 12.59 -8.92
C TRP A 86 0.32 13.00 -7.88
N VAL A 87 1.12 12.03 -7.42
CA VAL A 87 2.18 12.28 -6.43
C VAL A 87 3.21 13.26 -6.99
N ASP A 88 3.60 13.11 -8.25
CA ASP A 88 4.53 14.03 -8.90
C ASP A 88 4.00 15.46 -8.92
N GLY A 89 2.71 15.63 -9.19
CA GLY A 89 2.06 16.92 -9.13
C GLY A 89 2.02 17.52 -7.73
N TRP A 90 1.73 16.70 -6.72
CA TRP A 90 1.72 17.16 -5.33
C TRP A 90 3.11 17.61 -4.88
N LEU A 91 4.16 16.87 -5.24
CA LEU A 91 5.53 17.25 -4.92
C LEU A 91 5.91 18.60 -5.53
N LYS A 92 5.52 18.84 -6.77
CA LYS A 92 5.78 20.12 -7.45
C LYS A 92 5.05 21.29 -6.79
N LYS A 93 3.88 21.05 -6.20
CA LYS A 93 3.04 22.08 -5.59
C LYS A 93 3.19 22.18 -4.07
N GLY A 94 4.18 21.51 -3.49
CA GLY A 94 4.41 21.55 -2.06
C GLY A 94 3.31 20.86 -1.26
N TRP A 95 2.82 19.72 -1.74
CA TRP A 95 1.76 18.92 -1.11
C TRP A 95 0.41 19.64 -1.05
N LYS A 96 0.10 20.35 -2.10
CA LYS A 96 -1.21 21.01 -2.24
C LYS A 96 -1.90 20.49 -3.50
N ARG A 97 -3.22 20.35 -3.42
CA ARG A 97 -4.08 20.12 -4.58
C ARG A 97 -4.84 21.40 -4.89
N GLY A 98 -4.75 21.86 -6.12
CA GLY A 98 -5.39 23.11 -6.53
C GLY A 98 -4.84 24.32 -5.77
N LYS A 99 -5.71 25.32 -5.53
CA LYS A 99 -5.33 26.57 -4.85
C LYS A 99 -5.32 26.38 -3.34
N ASN A 100 -4.14 26.22 -2.73
CA ASN A 100 -3.95 26.23 -1.27
C ASN A 100 -4.68 25.14 -0.49
N GLU A 101 -5.22 24.11 -1.16
CA GLU A 101 -5.87 23.00 -0.50
C GLU A 101 -4.84 21.90 -0.21
N PRO A 102 -4.62 21.53 1.07
CA PRO A 102 -3.60 20.51 1.38
C PRO A 102 -4.02 19.14 0.89
N VAL A 103 -3.04 18.34 0.48
CA VAL A 103 -3.25 16.93 0.16
C VAL A 103 -3.59 16.18 1.44
N LYS A 104 -4.61 15.33 1.42
CA LYS A 104 -4.97 14.50 2.58
C LYS A 104 -3.92 13.41 2.78
N ASN A 105 -3.71 13.03 4.05
CA ASN A 105 -2.81 11.93 4.44
C ASN A 105 -1.36 12.17 4.03
N VAL A 106 -0.91 13.42 4.04
CA VAL A 106 0.46 13.80 3.65
C VAL A 106 1.50 13.05 4.48
N ASP A 107 1.24 12.84 5.77
CA ASP A 107 2.14 12.08 6.66
C ASP A 107 2.41 10.68 6.11
N LEU A 108 1.37 9.98 5.69
CA LEU A 108 1.50 8.63 5.15
C LEU A 108 2.09 8.63 3.74
N TRP A 109 1.71 9.59 2.89
CA TRP A 109 2.30 9.71 1.56
C TRP A 109 3.81 9.93 1.62
N LYS A 110 4.28 10.79 2.52
CA LYS A 110 5.70 11.01 2.72
C LYS A 110 6.43 9.77 3.21
N ARG A 111 5.82 9.04 4.16
CA ARG A 111 6.37 7.80 4.66
C ARG A 111 6.45 6.73 3.56
N LEU A 112 5.41 6.63 2.74
CA LEU A 112 5.38 5.70 1.61
C LEU A 112 6.47 6.02 0.61
N LEU A 113 6.67 7.30 0.25
CA LEU A 113 7.73 7.71 -0.66
C LEU A 113 9.11 7.38 -0.11
N SER A 114 9.32 7.56 1.18
CA SER A 114 10.58 7.21 1.83
C SER A 114 10.85 5.70 1.74
N ALA A 115 9.85 4.88 2.03
CA ALA A 115 9.96 3.42 1.94
C ALA A 115 10.16 2.97 0.47
N LYS A 116 9.42 3.57 -0.46
CA LYS A 116 9.47 3.25 -1.88
C LYS A 116 10.84 3.59 -2.50
N GLY A 117 11.47 4.68 -2.04
CA GLY A 117 12.72 5.18 -2.64
C GLY A 117 13.90 4.22 -2.53
N LYS A 118 13.81 3.21 -1.67
CA LYS A 118 14.84 2.18 -1.50
C LYS A 118 14.71 1.02 -2.49
N HIS A 119 13.64 0.99 -3.27
CA HIS A 119 13.29 -0.14 -4.14
C HIS A 119 12.86 0.34 -5.52
N ASN A 120 12.80 -0.60 -6.47
CA ASN A 120 12.17 -0.38 -7.76
C ASN A 120 10.75 -0.92 -7.69
N VAL A 121 9.77 -0.03 -7.54
CA VAL A 121 8.39 -0.39 -7.22
C VAL A 121 7.45 -0.09 -8.39
N THR A 122 6.63 -1.07 -8.75
CA THR A 122 5.55 -0.96 -9.73
C THR A 122 4.22 -1.24 -9.03
N PHE A 123 3.21 -0.44 -9.31
CA PHE A 123 1.87 -0.60 -8.72
C PHE A 123 0.91 -1.20 -9.74
N HIS A 124 0.17 -2.21 -9.32
CA HIS A 124 -0.85 -2.88 -10.12
C HIS A 124 -2.20 -2.80 -9.41
N TRP A 125 -3.21 -2.28 -10.11
CA TRP A 125 -4.57 -2.32 -9.60
C TRP A 125 -5.16 -3.70 -9.83
N VAL A 126 -5.83 -4.24 -8.80
CA VAL A 126 -6.59 -5.48 -8.89
C VAL A 126 -8.03 -5.19 -8.47
N LYS A 127 -8.98 -5.90 -9.07
CA LYS A 127 -10.39 -5.77 -8.68
C LYS A 127 -10.59 -6.41 -7.30
N GLY A 128 -11.19 -5.67 -6.38
CA GLY A 128 -11.47 -6.17 -5.04
C GLY A 128 -12.39 -7.37 -5.08
N HIS A 129 -12.11 -8.37 -4.23
CA HIS A 129 -12.92 -9.59 -4.07
C HIS A 129 -13.13 -10.35 -5.39
N ASP A 130 -12.11 -10.40 -6.23
CA ASP A 130 -12.17 -11.04 -7.55
C ASP A 130 -11.59 -12.47 -7.52
N GLY A 131 -11.51 -13.10 -6.35
CA GLY A 131 -11.07 -14.48 -6.20
C GLY A 131 -9.57 -14.72 -6.25
N GLN A 132 -8.75 -13.67 -6.25
CA GLN A 132 -7.30 -13.80 -6.21
C GLN A 132 -6.89 -14.18 -4.78
N PRO A 133 -6.26 -15.37 -4.55
CA PRO A 133 -6.06 -15.90 -3.19
C PRO A 133 -5.29 -14.98 -2.25
N GLN A 134 -4.23 -14.34 -2.72
CA GLN A 134 -3.42 -13.46 -1.89
C GLN A 134 -4.18 -12.21 -1.46
N ASN A 135 -5.00 -11.62 -2.35
CA ASN A 135 -5.82 -10.46 -2.02
C ASN A 135 -6.97 -10.83 -1.10
N GLU A 136 -7.56 -12.03 -1.27
CA GLU A 136 -8.56 -12.54 -0.32
C GLU A 136 -7.95 -12.72 1.08
N ARG A 137 -6.72 -13.22 1.16
CA ARG A 137 -6.01 -13.36 2.44
C ARG A 137 -5.74 -12.01 3.06
N CYS A 138 -5.38 -10.99 2.28
CA CYS A 138 -5.21 -9.63 2.79
C CYS A 138 -6.50 -9.08 3.40
N ALA A 139 -7.64 -9.32 2.75
CA ALA A 139 -8.94 -8.91 3.29
C ALA A 139 -9.25 -9.57 4.62
N GLU A 140 -8.91 -10.85 4.80
CA GLU A 140 -9.06 -11.55 6.07
C GLU A 140 -8.18 -10.94 7.16
N LEU A 141 -6.94 -10.57 6.81
CA LEU A 141 -5.99 -9.95 7.74
C LEU A 141 -6.39 -8.53 8.13
N ALA A 142 -7.04 -7.82 7.23
CA ALA A 142 -7.48 -6.43 7.46
C ALA A 142 -8.71 -6.30 8.45
#